data_af387e0be020c373b19262fab4605448
#
_entry.id   af387e0be020c373b19262fab4605448
#
_cell.length_a   1.000
_cell.length_b   1.000
_cell.length_c   1.000
_cell.angle_alpha   90.00
_cell.angle_beta   90.00
_cell.angle_gamma   90.00
#
_symmetry.space_group_name_H-M   'P 1'
#
loop_
_entity.id
_entity.type
_entity.pdbx_description
1 polymer ?
#
loop_
_entity_poly.entity_id
_entity_poly.type
_entity_poly.pdbx_seq_one_letter_code
_entity_poly.pdbx_strand_id
1 'polypeptide(L)'
;MTKISRRDLLIASGTAAGAAFMPSSASAAPAAAGVAATAAAKSPKFEFSLNMSTIMGQKLGLIKELEVASAAGFQHCEIWVPTLEAYLKSGGTLKEAKKRIDDLGIKIQNAIGFAQWIVDDEATRKQGLEQMKREMDMLAQLGCFRTAAPPMGATKEAGLDLRRAAERYRAILDIGVSTGVTPQLEMWGHSKNLNRVADVLFVAAEAGQPNAKLLLDVFHIYKGESSIDCLHLVGENSIEVFHVNDYVTSIKPTSITDGDRIYAGDGEAPIKEIIKRLKPTEKPVILSLELFNKELWTQDPLKVAKTGLEKMKKMI
;
A
#
# COMPACT_ATOMS: atom_id res chain seq x y z
N MET A 1 -52.22 19.58 4.67
CA MET A 1 -51.07 18.94 3.99
C MET A 1 -50.98 19.47 2.57
N THR A 2 -50.24 20.56 2.38
CA THR A 2 -50.20 21.30 1.12
C THR A 2 -48.87 20.95 0.43
N LYS A 3 -48.94 20.38 -0.77
CA LYS A 3 -47.81 20.02 -1.60
C LYS A 3 -47.17 21.28 -2.20
N ILE A 4 -45.90 21.51 -1.89
CA ILE A 4 -45.10 22.57 -2.52
C ILE A 4 -44.53 22.04 -3.82
N SER A 5 -44.86 22.73 -4.93
CA SER A 5 -44.44 22.41 -6.27
C SER A 5 -43.05 22.99 -6.57
N ARG A 6 -42.24 22.25 -7.35
CA ARG A 6 -40.87 22.58 -7.77
C ARG A 6 -40.73 23.82 -8.70
N ARG A 7 -41.79 24.62 -8.84
CA ARG A 7 -41.83 25.77 -9.77
C ARG A 7 -41.66 27.15 -9.14
N ASP A 8 -41.57 27.24 -7.81
CA ASP A 8 -41.63 28.56 -7.12
C ASP A 8 -40.25 29.13 -6.70
N LEU A 9 -39.15 28.66 -7.31
CA LEU A 9 -37.81 29.15 -6.96
C LEU A 9 -37.06 29.81 -8.11
N LEU A 10 -37.77 30.59 -8.92
CA LEU A 10 -37.14 31.44 -9.93
C LEU A 10 -38.01 32.69 -10.07
N ILE A 11 -37.65 33.79 -9.44
CA ILE A 11 -37.86 35.18 -9.83
C ILE A 11 -37.53 36.06 -8.60
N ALA A 12 -36.37 36.66 -8.59
CA ALA A 12 -36.14 38.02 -8.07
C ALA A 12 -34.78 38.52 -8.60
N SER A 13 -34.81 38.94 -9.83
CA SER A 13 -33.85 39.88 -10.41
C SER A 13 -34.50 41.26 -10.42
N GLY A 14 -33.74 42.29 -10.18
CA GLY A 14 -34.23 43.68 -10.36
C GLY A 14 -33.21 44.63 -9.80
N THR A 15 -32.38 45.20 -10.68
CA THR A 15 -32.35 46.58 -11.19
C THR A 15 -31.82 47.58 -10.16
N ALA A 16 -30.98 48.52 -10.41
CA ALA A 16 -30.35 49.19 -11.52
C ALA A 16 -29.74 50.49 -11.03
N ALA A 17 -28.92 51.12 -11.84
CA ALA A 17 -28.52 52.53 -11.89
C ALA A 17 -27.38 52.94 -10.95
N GLY A 18 -26.30 53.58 -11.37
CA GLY A 18 -26.03 54.42 -12.49
C GLY A 18 -25.19 55.59 -12.02
N ALA A 19 -24.19 56.02 -12.86
CA ALA A 19 -23.48 57.31 -12.80
C ALA A 19 -22.29 57.35 -11.80
N ALA A 20 -21.11 57.90 -12.10
CA ALA A 20 -20.63 58.89 -13.03
C ALA A 20 -19.09 58.80 -13.12
N PHE A 21 -18.59 59.17 -14.27
CA PHE A 21 -17.16 59.39 -14.58
C PHE A 21 -16.59 60.60 -13.83
N MET A 22 -15.35 60.50 -13.33
CA MET A 22 -14.33 61.56 -13.40
C MET A 22 -12.94 60.95 -13.31
N PRO A 23 -11.94 61.45 -14.06
CA PRO A 23 -10.59 60.85 -14.13
C PRO A 23 -9.70 61.41 -13.03
N SER A 24 -8.86 60.59 -12.46
CA SER A 24 -7.77 61.04 -11.59
C SER A 24 -6.48 60.40 -11.98
N SER A 25 -5.54 61.27 -12.23
CA SER A 25 -4.12 61.21 -12.47
C SER A 25 -3.34 59.95 -12.05
N ALA A 26 -2.55 59.44 -12.98
CA ALA A 26 -1.51 58.46 -12.80
C ALA A 26 -0.44 58.93 -11.81
N SER A 27 -0.25 58.14 -10.76
CA SER A 27 0.95 58.16 -9.95
C SER A 27 1.68 56.80 -10.17
N ALA A 28 2.87 56.88 -10.74
CA ALA A 28 3.75 55.74 -10.96
C ALA A 28 4.25 55.23 -9.60
N ALA A 29 3.87 54.03 -9.21
CA ALA A 29 4.48 53.30 -8.11
C ALA A 29 5.71 52.55 -8.61
N PRO A 30 6.79 52.41 -7.80
CA PRO A 30 8.00 51.75 -8.21
C PRO A 30 7.76 50.25 -8.37
N ALA A 31 8.35 49.69 -9.41
CA ALA A 31 8.34 48.26 -9.71
C ALA A 31 8.87 47.45 -8.50
N ALA A 32 8.01 46.74 -7.82
CA ALA A 32 8.41 45.74 -6.87
C ALA A 32 9.13 44.61 -7.63
N ALA A 33 10.42 44.44 -7.31
CA ALA A 33 11.20 43.29 -7.80
C ALA A 33 10.48 42.03 -7.38
N GLY A 34 9.95 41.29 -8.37
CA GLY A 34 9.32 40.01 -8.17
C GLY A 34 10.33 39.04 -7.62
N VAL A 35 10.18 38.68 -6.34
CA VAL A 35 10.82 37.49 -5.79
C VAL A 35 10.25 36.32 -6.58
N ALA A 36 11.08 35.74 -7.46
CA ALA A 36 10.74 34.52 -8.15
C ALA A 36 10.46 33.45 -7.09
N ALA A 37 9.20 33.11 -6.92
CA ALA A 37 8.80 31.97 -6.12
C ALA A 37 9.49 30.74 -6.75
N THR A 38 10.49 30.19 -6.08
CA THR A 38 11.05 28.92 -6.44
C THR A 38 9.93 27.91 -6.44
N ALA A 39 9.58 27.39 -7.62
CA ALA A 39 8.57 26.35 -7.74
C ALA A 39 8.99 25.21 -6.80
N ALA A 40 8.21 24.96 -5.77
CA ALA A 40 8.43 23.82 -4.87
C ALA A 40 8.52 22.57 -5.75
N ALA A 41 9.63 21.84 -5.62
CA ALA A 41 9.82 20.60 -6.34
C ALA A 41 8.61 19.69 -6.01
N LYS A 42 7.88 19.26 -7.05
CA LYS A 42 6.77 18.34 -6.86
C LYS A 42 7.30 17.09 -6.15
N SER A 43 6.68 16.70 -5.04
CA SER A 43 6.99 15.44 -4.36
C SER A 43 6.98 14.29 -5.37
N PRO A 44 7.90 13.32 -5.28
CA PRO A 44 7.90 12.17 -6.18
C PRO A 44 6.56 11.46 -6.09
N LYS A 45 6.03 11.02 -7.25
CA LYS A 45 4.76 10.28 -7.29
C LYS A 45 4.89 8.88 -6.69
N PHE A 46 6.10 8.33 -6.69
CA PHE A 46 6.42 6.98 -6.22
C PHE A 46 7.68 7.00 -5.37
N GLU A 47 7.69 6.15 -4.35
CA GLU A 47 8.86 5.85 -3.53
C GLU A 47 9.12 4.34 -3.56
N PHE A 48 10.38 3.93 -3.34
CA PHE A 48 10.78 2.53 -3.47
C PHE A 48 11.01 1.91 -2.10
N SER A 49 10.42 0.74 -1.87
CA SER A 49 10.58 -0.08 -0.68
C SER A 49 11.15 -1.45 -1.02
N LEU A 50 11.91 -2.03 -0.11
CA LEU A 50 12.32 -3.42 -0.15
C LEU A 50 11.43 -4.24 0.77
N ASN A 51 10.64 -5.17 0.23
CA ASN A 51 10.02 -6.22 1.02
C ASN A 51 11.08 -7.28 1.35
N MET A 52 11.20 -7.60 2.64
CA MET A 52 12.25 -8.51 3.12
C MET A 52 12.10 -9.94 2.62
N SER A 53 10.96 -10.33 2.03
CA SER A 53 10.83 -11.59 1.28
C SER A 53 11.92 -11.76 0.22
N THR A 54 12.33 -10.65 -0.42
CA THR A 54 13.33 -10.63 -1.48
C THR A 54 14.70 -11.18 -1.05
N ILE A 55 15.03 -11.04 0.24
CA ILE A 55 16.30 -11.50 0.84
C ILE A 55 16.09 -12.43 2.06
N MET A 56 14.88 -12.96 2.25
CA MET A 56 14.59 -13.79 3.44
C MET A 56 15.31 -15.15 3.43
N GLY A 57 15.61 -15.67 2.24
CA GLY A 57 16.30 -16.94 2.12
C GLY A 57 17.72 -16.94 2.70
N GLN A 58 18.35 -15.79 2.80
CA GLN A 58 19.66 -15.60 3.43
C GLN A 58 19.59 -15.66 4.98
N LYS A 59 18.40 -15.63 5.57
CA LYS A 59 18.13 -15.82 7.02
C LYS A 59 18.93 -14.85 7.90
N LEU A 60 18.99 -13.59 7.51
CA LEU A 60 19.83 -12.58 8.16
C LEU A 60 19.28 -12.12 9.53
N GLY A 61 17.96 -12.17 9.70
CA GLY A 61 17.25 -11.59 10.85
C GLY A 61 17.08 -10.08 10.73
N LEU A 62 16.13 -9.52 11.52
CA LEU A 62 15.60 -8.18 11.38
C LEU A 62 16.66 -7.10 11.18
N ILE A 63 17.65 -7.02 12.07
CA ILE A 63 18.62 -5.92 12.06
C ILE A 63 19.50 -5.95 10.81
N LYS A 64 19.99 -7.14 10.43
CA LYS A 64 20.83 -7.26 9.24
C LYS A 64 20.06 -7.06 7.95
N GLU A 65 18.80 -7.45 7.89
CA GLU A 65 17.90 -7.16 6.76
C GLU A 65 17.78 -5.65 6.55
N LEU A 66 17.56 -4.88 7.63
CA LEU A 66 17.51 -3.41 7.59
C LEU A 66 18.85 -2.79 7.15
N GLU A 67 19.98 -3.32 7.65
CA GLU A 67 21.31 -2.89 7.25
C GLU A 67 21.56 -3.10 5.75
N VAL A 68 21.17 -4.24 5.21
CA VAL A 68 21.26 -4.54 3.78
C VAL A 68 20.41 -3.56 2.96
N ALA A 69 19.17 -3.30 3.38
CA ALA A 69 18.29 -2.37 2.68
C ALA A 69 18.87 -0.95 2.65
N SER A 70 19.38 -0.46 3.78
CA SER A 70 20.03 0.86 3.88
C SER A 70 21.29 0.93 2.99
N ALA A 71 22.16 -0.09 3.08
CA ALA A 71 23.38 -0.16 2.27
C ALA A 71 23.10 -0.31 0.76
N ALA A 72 21.95 -0.87 0.38
CA ALA A 72 21.48 -0.93 -0.99
C ALA A 72 20.93 0.40 -1.51
N GLY A 73 20.63 1.36 -0.62
CA GLY A 73 20.10 2.67 -0.95
C GLY A 73 18.58 2.78 -0.87
N PHE A 74 17.90 1.81 -0.28
CA PHE A 74 16.49 1.93 0.06
C PHE A 74 16.30 2.83 1.28
N GLN A 75 15.30 3.70 1.23
CA GLN A 75 14.85 4.51 2.37
C GLN A 75 13.62 3.91 3.05
N HIS A 76 12.97 2.94 2.40
CA HIS A 76 11.74 2.30 2.85
C HIS A 76 11.86 0.78 2.80
N CYS A 77 11.23 0.12 3.78
CA CYS A 77 11.19 -1.33 3.89
C CYS A 77 9.78 -1.81 4.26
N GLU A 78 9.49 -3.05 3.88
CA GLU A 78 8.45 -3.87 4.49
C GLU A 78 9.09 -5.01 5.26
N ILE A 79 8.86 -5.06 6.55
CA ILE A 79 9.33 -6.13 7.42
C ILE A 79 8.30 -7.25 7.52
N TRP A 80 8.75 -8.42 7.95
CA TRP A 80 7.87 -9.52 8.28
C TRP A 80 7.68 -9.61 9.79
N VAL A 81 6.42 -9.67 10.25
CA VAL A 81 6.09 -9.78 11.67
C VAL A 81 6.76 -10.98 12.32
N PRO A 82 6.79 -12.18 11.69
CA PRO A 82 7.53 -13.32 12.25
C PRO A 82 9.03 -13.05 12.46
N THR A 83 9.67 -12.26 11.60
CA THR A 83 11.09 -11.87 11.78
C THR A 83 11.26 -10.92 12.96
N LEU A 84 10.33 -9.97 13.15
CA LEU A 84 10.30 -9.10 14.31
C LEU A 84 10.09 -9.88 15.60
N GLU A 85 9.12 -10.80 15.62
CA GLU A 85 8.86 -11.66 16.80
C GLU A 85 10.07 -12.55 17.14
N ALA A 86 10.73 -13.11 16.13
CA ALA A 86 11.97 -13.89 16.34
C ALA A 86 13.08 -13.03 16.95
N TYR A 87 13.23 -11.78 16.50
CA TYR A 87 14.18 -10.82 17.08
C TYR A 87 13.87 -10.54 18.55
N LEU A 88 12.61 -10.26 18.87
CA LEU A 88 12.18 -10.02 20.27
C LEU A 88 12.38 -11.25 21.15
N LYS A 89 12.04 -12.44 20.62
CA LYS A 89 12.23 -13.71 21.33
C LYS A 89 13.71 -14.04 21.59
N SER A 90 14.61 -13.55 20.75
CA SER A 90 16.07 -13.71 20.94
C SER A 90 16.69 -12.73 21.95
N GLY A 91 15.87 -11.89 22.62
CA GLY A 91 16.30 -10.92 23.62
C GLY A 91 16.44 -9.50 23.13
N GLY A 92 16.13 -9.23 21.85
CA GLY A 92 16.04 -7.86 21.33
C GLY A 92 14.81 -7.12 21.86
N THR A 93 14.81 -5.80 21.76
CA THR A 93 13.69 -4.96 22.22
C THR A 93 13.17 -4.06 21.09
N LEU A 94 11.89 -3.68 21.18
CA LEU A 94 11.30 -2.71 20.21
C LEU A 94 12.05 -1.37 20.24
N LYS A 95 12.51 -0.93 21.41
CA LYS A 95 13.28 0.31 21.57
C LYS A 95 14.61 0.25 20.80
N GLU A 96 15.33 -0.86 20.90
CA GLU A 96 16.59 -1.07 20.16
C GLU A 96 16.35 -1.18 18.67
N ALA A 97 15.32 -1.94 18.25
CA ALA A 97 14.92 -2.04 16.85
C ALA A 97 14.58 -0.64 16.27
N LYS A 98 13.75 0.14 16.99
CA LYS A 98 13.39 1.51 16.58
C LYS A 98 14.62 2.40 16.46
N LYS A 99 15.49 2.36 17.46
CA LYS A 99 16.76 3.12 17.39
C LYS A 99 17.58 2.74 16.17
N ARG A 100 17.69 1.44 15.86
CA ARG A 100 18.46 0.99 14.70
C ARG A 100 17.82 1.41 13.37
N ILE A 101 16.49 1.37 13.27
CA ILE A 101 15.73 1.88 12.13
C ILE A 101 16.07 3.36 11.89
N ASP A 102 16.06 4.16 12.96
CA ASP A 102 16.35 5.59 12.89
C ASP A 102 17.83 5.87 12.51
N ASP A 103 18.77 5.16 13.12
CA ASP A 103 20.20 5.27 12.85
C ASP A 103 20.51 4.94 11.36
N LEU A 104 19.78 4.04 10.76
CA LEU A 104 19.92 3.64 9.35
C LEU A 104 19.20 4.57 8.37
N GLY A 105 18.41 5.51 8.86
CA GLY A 105 17.57 6.38 8.03
C GLY A 105 16.47 5.65 7.26
N ILE A 106 16.06 4.47 7.73
CA ILE A 106 15.02 3.64 7.13
C ILE A 106 13.65 4.02 7.72
N LYS A 107 12.60 3.95 6.90
CA LYS A 107 11.21 3.99 7.35
C LYS A 107 10.55 2.65 7.04
N ILE A 108 9.93 2.04 8.04
CA ILE A 108 9.11 0.85 7.82
C ILE A 108 7.76 1.32 7.28
N GLN A 109 7.46 1.01 6.04
CA GLN A 109 6.23 1.49 5.38
C GLN A 109 5.05 0.56 5.56
N ASN A 110 5.33 -0.73 5.68
CA ASN A 110 4.33 -1.77 5.91
C ASN A 110 4.97 -2.96 6.63
N ALA A 111 4.14 -3.84 7.16
CA ALA A 111 4.58 -5.12 7.70
C ALA A 111 3.70 -6.26 7.21
N ILE A 112 4.29 -7.42 6.95
CA ILE A 112 3.59 -8.61 6.51
C ILE A 112 3.30 -9.49 7.73
N GLY A 113 2.01 -9.67 8.04
CA GLY A 113 1.50 -10.49 9.12
C GLY A 113 0.50 -11.53 8.61
N PHE A 114 0.21 -12.55 9.44
CA PHE A 114 -0.59 -13.70 9.03
C PHE A 114 -1.70 -14.04 10.02
N ALA A 115 -2.29 -13.02 10.64
CA ALA A 115 -3.42 -13.20 11.54
C ALA A 115 -4.65 -13.75 10.80
N GLN A 116 -5.33 -14.75 11.38
CA GLN A 116 -6.52 -15.36 10.79
C GLN A 116 -7.79 -14.58 11.13
N TRP A 117 -7.84 -13.31 10.73
CA TRP A 117 -8.93 -12.38 11.04
C TRP A 117 -10.23 -12.65 10.26
N ILE A 118 -10.13 -13.34 9.10
CA ILE A 118 -11.21 -13.44 8.11
C ILE A 118 -12.00 -14.75 8.19
N VAL A 119 -11.50 -15.75 8.91
CA VAL A 119 -12.07 -17.11 8.92
C VAL A 119 -13.48 -17.18 9.54
N ASP A 120 -14.26 -18.20 9.14
CA ASP A 120 -15.62 -18.42 9.65
C ASP A 120 -15.63 -18.93 11.10
N ASP A 121 -14.66 -19.73 11.49
CA ASP A 121 -14.54 -20.21 12.86
C ASP A 121 -14.32 -19.04 13.85
N GLU A 122 -15.28 -18.86 14.74
CA GLU A 122 -15.32 -17.71 15.65
C GLU A 122 -14.15 -17.71 16.65
N ALA A 123 -13.78 -18.88 17.15
CA ALA A 123 -12.69 -18.99 18.13
C ALA A 123 -11.34 -18.63 17.49
N THR A 124 -11.07 -19.17 16.30
CA THR A 124 -9.87 -18.84 15.50
C THR A 124 -9.85 -17.37 15.12
N ARG A 125 -10.98 -16.82 14.67
CA ARG A 125 -11.10 -15.41 14.30
C ARG A 125 -10.83 -14.48 15.49
N LYS A 126 -11.37 -14.80 16.68
CA LYS A 126 -11.12 -14.04 17.91
C LYS A 126 -9.62 -14.00 18.22
N GLN A 127 -8.94 -15.15 18.16
CA GLN A 127 -7.48 -15.21 18.34
C GLN A 127 -6.75 -14.39 17.27
N GLY A 128 -7.23 -14.43 16.01
CA GLY A 128 -6.70 -13.62 14.92
C GLY A 128 -6.82 -12.11 15.16
N LEU A 129 -7.95 -11.65 15.72
CA LEU A 129 -8.14 -10.24 16.08
C LEU A 129 -7.20 -9.82 17.23
N GLU A 130 -7.04 -10.66 18.25
CA GLU A 130 -6.10 -10.43 19.35
C GLU A 130 -4.65 -10.40 18.85
N GLN A 131 -4.29 -11.30 17.92
CA GLN A 131 -2.98 -11.32 17.27
C GLN A 131 -2.77 -10.02 16.48
N MET A 132 -3.72 -9.64 15.62
CA MET A 132 -3.65 -8.43 14.80
C MET A 132 -3.42 -7.18 15.68
N LYS A 133 -4.15 -7.08 16.80
CA LYS A 133 -3.96 -5.97 17.74
C LYS A 133 -2.55 -5.93 18.32
N ARG A 134 -2.03 -7.07 18.79
CA ARG A 134 -0.66 -7.14 19.35
C ARG A 134 0.39 -6.77 18.31
N GLU A 135 0.24 -7.28 17.08
CA GLU A 135 1.14 -6.97 15.96
C GLU A 135 1.13 -5.47 15.66
N MET A 136 -0.05 -4.86 15.54
CA MET A 136 -0.20 -3.43 15.30
C MET A 136 0.38 -2.58 16.45
N ASP A 137 0.19 -2.96 17.69
CA ASP A 137 0.77 -2.28 18.87
C ASP A 137 2.32 -2.31 18.83
N MET A 138 2.93 -3.41 18.37
CA MET A 138 4.38 -3.50 18.16
C MET A 138 4.83 -2.61 16.98
N LEU A 139 4.10 -2.64 15.87
CA LEU A 139 4.42 -1.88 14.67
C LEU A 139 4.35 -0.37 14.91
N ALA A 140 3.35 0.11 15.64
CA ALA A 140 3.23 1.51 16.03
C ALA A 140 4.47 2.01 16.76
N GLN A 141 5.02 1.21 17.70
CA GLN A 141 6.24 1.54 18.43
C GLN A 141 7.49 1.63 17.53
N LEU A 142 7.50 0.93 16.38
CA LEU A 142 8.56 1.02 15.38
C LEU A 142 8.36 2.20 14.40
N GLY A 143 7.21 2.90 14.48
CA GLY A 143 6.85 3.94 13.53
C GLY A 143 6.33 3.37 12.19
N CYS A 144 5.85 2.14 12.19
CA CYS A 144 5.19 1.51 11.06
C CYS A 144 3.67 1.68 11.20
N PHE A 145 3.05 2.36 10.25
CA PHE A 145 1.64 2.73 10.33
C PHE A 145 0.73 1.92 9.39
N ARG A 146 1.23 0.81 8.84
CA ARG A 146 0.49 -0.10 7.97
C ARG A 146 0.85 -1.54 8.25
N THR A 147 -0.09 -2.43 7.99
CA THR A 147 0.14 -3.88 8.00
C THR A 147 -0.70 -4.56 6.92
N ALA A 148 -0.20 -5.65 6.35
CA ALA A 148 -0.96 -6.48 5.44
C ALA A 148 -2.09 -7.21 6.17
N ALA A 149 -3.22 -7.37 5.50
CA ALA A 149 -4.37 -8.15 5.98
C ALA A 149 -4.79 -9.17 4.90
N PRO A 150 -3.99 -10.24 4.69
CA PRO A 150 -4.29 -11.27 3.71
C PRO A 150 -5.46 -12.16 4.14
N PRO A 151 -6.06 -12.94 3.22
CA PRO A 151 -7.12 -13.90 3.53
C PRO A 151 -6.59 -15.16 4.24
N MET A 152 -5.72 -14.97 5.24
CA MET A 152 -5.06 -16.05 5.97
C MET A 152 -6.08 -16.98 6.66
N GLY A 153 -5.93 -18.29 6.45
CA GLY A 153 -6.86 -19.30 6.95
C GLY A 153 -8.10 -19.54 6.08
N ALA A 154 -8.40 -18.65 5.12
CA ALA A 154 -9.52 -18.75 4.19
C ALA A 154 -9.11 -18.99 2.73
N THR A 155 -7.92 -19.55 2.49
CA THR A 155 -7.33 -19.66 1.15
C THR A 155 -7.69 -20.95 0.41
N LYS A 156 -8.06 -22.03 1.12
CA LYS A 156 -8.18 -23.37 0.55
C LYS A 156 -9.58 -23.71 0.06
N GLU A 157 -10.61 -23.29 0.78
CA GLU A 157 -12.01 -23.59 0.51
C GLU A 157 -12.71 -22.34 -0.04
N ALA A 158 -13.35 -22.47 -1.19
CA ALA A 158 -14.13 -21.39 -1.79
C ALA A 158 -15.47 -21.19 -1.04
N GLY A 159 -16.07 -20.01 -1.21
CA GLY A 159 -17.43 -19.75 -0.71
C GLY A 159 -17.48 -18.85 0.53
N LEU A 160 -16.37 -18.16 0.84
CA LEU A 160 -16.42 -17.09 1.86
C LEU A 160 -17.45 -16.03 1.45
N ASP A 161 -18.38 -15.74 2.35
CA ASP A 161 -19.32 -14.64 2.16
C ASP A 161 -18.59 -13.29 2.21
N LEU A 162 -18.59 -12.57 1.08
CA LEU A 162 -17.86 -11.30 0.96
C LEU A 162 -18.45 -10.19 1.86
N ARG A 163 -19.74 -10.23 2.20
CA ARG A 163 -20.31 -9.27 3.16
C ARG A 163 -19.82 -9.53 4.58
N ARG A 164 -19.77 -10.81 4.98
CA ARG A 164 -19.13 -11.18 6.26
C ARG A 164 -17.64 -10.84 6.26
N ALA A 165 -16.95 -11.03 5.15
CA ALA A 165 -15.56 -10.60 5.02
C ALA A 165 -15.41 -9.08 5.22
N ALA A 166 -16.35 -8.28 4.70
CA ALA A 166 -16.36 -6.83 4.89
C ALA A 166 -16.63 -6.42 6.35
N GLU A 167 -17.55 -7.09 7.04
CA GLU A 167 -17.77 -6.90 8.49
C GLU A 167 -16.49 -7.20 9.30
N ARG A 168 -15.79 -8.29 8.95
CA ARG A 168 -14.55 -8.69 9.60
C ARG A 168 -13.40 -7.72 9.28
N TYR A 169 -13.36 -7.22 8.04
CA TYR A 169 -12.39 -6.19 7.65
C TYR A 169 -12.65 -4.89 8.42
N ARG A 170 -13.91 -4.49 8.59
CA ARG A 170 -14.27 -3.34 9.44
C ARG A 170 -13.76 -3.52 10.88
N ALA A 171 -13.89 -4.71 11.47
CA ALA A 171 -13.41 -4.96 12.82
C ALA A 171 -11.90 -4.75 12.97
N ILE A 172 -11.09 -5.15 11.98
CA ILE A 172 -9.64 -4.88 12.03
C ILE A 172 -9.29 -3.43 11.68
N LEU A 173 -10.09 -2.73 10.87
CA LEU A 173 -9.96 -1.28 10.65
C LEU A 173 -10.22 -0.51 11.95
N ASP A 174 -11.17 -0.93 12.78
CA ASP A 174 -11.43 -0.33 14.09
C ASP A 174 -10.25 -0.55 15.06
N ILE A 175 -9.62 -1.73 15.02
CA ILE A 175 -8.35 -1.97 15.73
C ILE A 175 -7.29 -1.01 15.21
N GLY A 176 -7.21 -0.81 13.89
CA GLY A 176 -6.29 0.12 13.24
C GLY A 176 -6.46 1.55 13.73
N VAL A 177 -7.70 2.02 13.90
CA VAL A 177 -7.98 3.35 14.48
C VAL A 177 -7.42 3.47 15.90
N SER A 178 -7.56 2.42 16.72
CA SER A 178 -7.10 2.43 18.10
C SER A 178 -5.58 2.36 18.27
N THR A 179 -4.88 1.73 17.33
CA THR A 179 -3.42 1.53 17.37
C THR A 179 -2.64 2.52 16.50
N GLY A 180 -3.32 3.23 15.59
CA GLY A 180 -2.70 4.10 14.60
C GLY A 180 -2.06 3.35 13.43
N VAL A 181 -2.32 2.05 13.27
CA VAL A 181 -1.78 1.21 12.19
C VAL A 181 -2.92 0.75 11.27
N THR A 182 -2.87 1.09 10.00
CA THR A 182 -3.91 0.76 9.02
C THR A 182 -3.69 -0.64 8.45
N PRO A 183 -4.63 -1.59 8.64
CA PRO A 183 -4.60 -2.87 7.92
C PRO A 183 -5.01 -2.67 6.47
N GLN A 184 -4.17 -3.07 5.53
CA GLN A 184 -4.43 -3.02 4.10
C GLN A 184 -4.93 -4.38 3.63
N LEU A 185 -6.12 -4.42 3.03
CA LEU A 185 -6.73 -5.65 2.53
C LEU A 185 -5.90 -6.21 1.38
N GLU A 186 -5.26 -7.33 1.60
CA GLU A 186 -4.36 -7.94 0.64
C GLU A 186 -5.08 -8.96 -0.25
N MET A 187 -4.82 -8.88 -1.55
CA MET A 187 -5.30 -9.83 -2.53
C MET A 187 -4.26 -10.93 -2.76
N TRP A 188 -4.65 -12.19 -2.56
CA TRP A 188 -3.81 -13.35 -2.88
C TRP A 188 -4.34 -14.13 -4.07
N GLY A 189 -3.72 -13.99 -5.23
CA GLY A 189 -4.14 -14.61 -6.47
C GLY A 189 -4.19 -16.15 -6.45
N HIS A 190 -3.49 -16.80 -5.53
CA HIS A 190 -3.53 -18.25 -5.33
C HIS A 190 -4.66 -18.72 -4.39
N SER A 191 -5.29 -17.81 -3.68
CA SER A 191 -6.38 -18.12 -2.76
C SER A 191 -7.65 -18.54 -3.50
N LYS A 192 -8.55 -19.24 -2.81
CA LYS A 192 -9.91 -19.52 -3.31
C LYS A 192 -10.89 -18.39 -2.97
N ASN A 193 -10.50 -17.46 -2.12
CA ASN A 193 -11.27 -16.27 -1.75
C ASN A 193 -10.36 -15.05 -1.78
N LEU A 194 -10.89 -13.89 -2.13
CA LEU A 194 -10.14 -12.63 -2.30
C LEU A 194 -8.96 -12.76 -3.29
N ASN A 195 -9.14 -13.57 -4.32
CA ASN A 195 -8.12 -13.80 -5.34
C ASN A 195 -8.23 -12.86 -6.54
N ARG A 196 -9.23 -12.01 -6.57
CA ARG A 196 -9.46 -11.03 -7.64
C ARG A 196 -9.54 -9.60 -7.09
N VAL A 197 -9.13 -8.65 -7.90
CA VAL A 197 -9.29 -7.23 -7.57
C VAL A 197 -10.75 -6.87 -7.28
N ALA A 198 -11.70 -7.47 -7.99
CA ALA A 198 -13.13 -7.26 -7.76
C ALA A 198 -13.58 -7.66 -6.35
N ASP A 199 -13.07 -8.76 -5.80
CA ASP A 199 -13.43 -9.25 -4.47
C ASP A 199 -12.95 -8.30 -3.38
N VAL A 200 -11.67 -7.89 -3.45
CA VAL A 200 -11.10 -6.96 -2.47
C VAL A 200 -11.70 -5.55 -2.57
N LEU A 201 -12.05 -5.10 -3.79
CA LEU A 201 -12.79 -3.85 -3.98
C LEU A 201 -14.17 -3.91 -3.33
N PHE A 202 -14.91 -5.03 -3.53
CA PHE A 202 -16.21 -5.23 -2.90
C PHE A 202 -16.09 -5.19 -1.37
N VAL A 203 -15.17 -5.97 -0.81
CA VAL A 203 -14.97 -6.05 0.64
C VAL A 203 -14.57 -4.70 1.23
N ALA A 204 -13.66 -3.97 0.59
CA ALA A 204 -13.23 -2.66 1.06
C ALA A 204 -14.36 -1.62 0.98
N ALA A 205 -15.15 -1.63 -0.10
CA ALA A 205 -16.30 -0.74 -0.27
C ALA A 205 -17.42 -1.03 0.73
N GLU A 206 -17.78 -2.31 0.89
CA GLU A 206 -18.84 -2.75 1.81
C GLU A 206 -18.44 -2.58 3.29
N ALA A 207 -17.15 -2.60 3.62
CA ALA A 207 -16.66 -2.25 4.96
C ALA A 207 -17.07 -0.84 5.38
N GLY A 208 -17.23 0.09 4.43
CA GLY A 208 -17.80 1.42 4.66
C GLY A 208 -16.95 2.31 5.56
N GLN A 209 -15.63 2.12 5.57
CA GLN A 209 -14.68 2.88 6.40
C GLN A 209 -13.76 3.75 5.52
N PRO A 210 -13.55 5.03 5.83
CA PRO A 210 -12.74 5.93 5.00
C PRO A 210 -11.24 5.57 5.00
N ASN A 211 -10.79 4.80 5.99
CA ASN A 211 -9.42 4.30 6.11
C ASN A 211 -9.21 2.92 5.47
N ALA A 212 -10.22 2.37 4.80
CA ALA A 212 -10.05 1.12 4.04
C ALA A 212 -9.00 1.30 2.94
N LYS A 213 -8.04 0.38 2.87
CA LYS A 213 -6.94 0.37 1.91
C LYS A 213 -6.78 -1.00 1.30
N LEU A 214 -6.25 -1.03 0.09
CA LEU A 214 -5.92 -2.25 -0.64
C LEU A 214 -4.41 -2.42 -0.72
N LEU A 215 -3.94 -3.64 -0.59
CA LEU A 215 -2.58 -4.06 -0.90
C LEU A 215 -2.66 -5.00 -2.11
N LEU A 216 -2.25 -4.49 -3.26
CA LEU A 216 -2.28 -5.21 -4.53
C LEU A 216 -0.85 -5.48 -5.01
N ASP A 217 -0.72 -6.46 -5.90
CA ASP A 217 0.54 -7.01 -6.35
C ASP A 217 0.48 -7.36 -7.84
N VAL A 218 1.54 -7.08 -8.59
CA VAL A 218 1.66 -7.40 -10.02
C VAL A 218 1.44 -8.89 -10.26
N PHE A 219 2.13 -9.74 -9.50
CA PHE A 219 2.01 -11.20 -9.60
C PHE A 219 0.62 -11.70 -9.24
N HIS A 220 0.05 -11.21 -8.13
CA HIS A 220 -1.26 -11.66 -7.69
C HIS A 220 -2.39 -11.22 -8.64
N ILE A 221 -2.27 -10.08 -9.32
CA ILE A 221 -3.19 -9.67 -10.39
C ILE A 221 -3.17 -10.70 -11.51
N TYR A 222 -1.99 -11.14 -11.94
CA TYR A 222 -1.83 -12.16 -12.98
C TYR A 222 -2.30 -13.54 -12.50
N LYS A 223 -1.83 -14.00 -11.33
CA LYS A 223 -2.16 -15.30 -10.73
C LYS A 223 -3.67 -15.46 -10.49
N GLY A 224 -4.35 -14.39 -10.08
CA GLY A 224 -5.79 -14.35 -9.85
C GLY A 224 -6.61 -14.05 -11.11
N GLU A 225 -5.96 -13.95 -12.29
CA GLU A 225 -6.62 -13.69 -13.58
C GLU A 225 -7.49 -12.42 -13.57
N SER A 226 -7.05 -11.38 -12.85
CA SER A 226 -7.71 -10.08 -12.86
C SER A 226 -7.22 -9.25 -14.04
N SER A 227 -8.14 -8.57 -14.77
CA SER A 227 -7.73 -7.57 -15.75
C SER A 227 -7.08 -6.37 -15.07
N ILE A 228 -5.96 -5.89 -15.59
CA ILE A 228 -5.35 -4.63 -15.10
C ILE A 228 -6.26 -3.42 -15.34
N ASP A 229 -7.22 -3.51 -16.26
CA ASP A 229 -8.16 -2.41 -16.52
C ASP A 229 -9.09 -2.15 -15.33
N CYS A 230 -9.32 -3.13 -14.45
CA CYS A 230 -10.11 -2.92 -13.24
C CYS A 230 -9.43 -1.95 -12.25
N LEU A 231 -8.11 -1.69 -12.39
CA LEU A 231 -7.41 -0.72 -11.55
C LEU A 231 -7.92 0.72 -11.72
N HIS A 232 -8.59 1.05 -12.86
CA HIS A 232 -9.20 2.37 -13.01
C HIS A 232 -10.40 2.60 -12.07
N LEU A 233 -11.00 1.52 -11.55
CA LEU A 233 -12.09 1.57 -10.56
C LEU A 233 -11.56 1.78 -9.13
N VAL A 234 -10.27 1.56 -8.92
CA VAL A 234 -9.66 1.79 -7.61
C VAL A 234 -9.58 3.29 -7.36
N GLY A 235 -10.18 3.73 -6.25
CA GLY A 235 -10.22 5.14 -5.88
C GLY A 235 -8.84 5.71 -5.57
N GLU A 236 -8.71 7.01 -5.72
CA GLU A 236 -7.54 7.74 -5.24
C GLU A 236 -7.34 7.48 -3.74
N ASN A 237 -6.10 7.35 -3.29
CA ASN A 237 -5.74 7.03 -1.90
C ASN A 237 -6.15 5.63 -1.40
N SER A 238 -6.69 4.76 -2.23
CA SER A 238 -7.03 3.39 -1.83
C SER A 238 -5.80 2.47 -1.79
N ILE A 239 -4.75 2.80 -2.52
CA ILE A 239 -3.47 2.08 -2.55
C ILE A 239 -2.39 3.00 -2.01
N GLU A 240 -1.77 2.61 -0.90
CA GLU A 240 -0.63 3.34 -0.32
C GLU A 240 0.69 2.56 -0.53
N VAL A 241 0.61 1.22 -0.53
CA VAL A 241 1.70 0.31 -0.89
C VAL A 241 1.22 -0.59 -2.01
N PHE A 242 2.09 -0.84 -2.98
CA PHE A 242 1.84 -1.74 -4.09
C PHE A 242 3.06 -2.64 -4.30
N HIS A 243 2.85 -3.96 -4.31
CA HIS A 243 3.94 -4.91 -4.50
C HIS A 243 4.32 -5.01 -5.97
N VAL A 244 5.60 -4.88 -6.24
CA VAL A 244 6.17 -4.89 -7.58
C VAL A 244 7.12 -6.07 -7.73
N ASN A 245 6.92 -6.79 -8.81
CA ASN A 245 7.71 -7.90 -9.30
C ASN A 245 7.43 -8.06 -10.79
N ASP A 246 7.94 -9.11 -11.40
CA ASP A 246 7.67 -9.46 -12.78
C ASP A 246 7.51 -10.98 -12.91
N TYR A 247 7.06 -11.43 -14.07
CA TYR A 247 6.86 -12.83 -14.39
C TYR A 247 6.97 -13.06 -15.91
N VAL A 248 7.12 -14.34 -16.31
CA VAL A 248 7.06 -14.74 -17.72
C VAL A 248 5.71 -15.37 -18.05
N THR A 249 5.06 -14.94 -19.14
CA THR A 249 3.70 -15.36 -19.52
C THR A 249 3.65 -16.80 -20.09
N SER A 250 4.80 -17.39 -20.37
CA SER A 250 4.89 -18.82 -20.73
C SER A 250 4.46 -19.73 -19.55
N ILE A 251 4.53 -19.25 -18.31
CA ILE A 251 3.97 -19.94 -17.15
C ILE A 251 2.57 -19.42 -16.90
N LYS A 252 1.57 -20.27 -17.14
CA LYS A 252 0.15 -19.89 -17.02
C LYS A 252 -0.22 -19.50 -15.57
N PRO A 253 -1.24 -18.63 -15.35
CA PRO A 253 -1.73 -18.25 -14.03
C PRO A 253 -2.03 -19.44 -13.11
N THR A 254 -2.57 -20.53 -13.65
CA THR A 254 -2.88 -21.73 -12.87
C THR A 254 -1.65 -22.44 -12.32
N SER A 255 -0.49 -22.31 -12.97
CA SER A 255 0.75 -23.05 -12.64
C SER A 255 1.82 -22.19 -11.98
N ILE A 256 1.83 -20.89 -12.23
CA ILE A 256 2.84 -19.97 -11.68
C ILE A 256 2.78 -19.93 -10.14
N THR A 257 3.93 -19.85 -9.52
CA THR A 257 4.11 -19.81 -8.06
C THR A 257 4.89 -18.58 -7.63
N ASP A 258 4.88 -18.24 -6.35
CA ASP A 258 5.67 -17.11 -5.82
C ASP A 258 7.17 -17.21 -6.13
N GLY A 259 7.69 -18.46 -6.23
CA GLY A 259 9.08 -18.71 -6.60
C GLY A 259 9.46 -18.32 -8.01
N ASP A 260 8.47 -18.11 -8.89
CA ASP A 260 8.66 -17.72 -10.29
C ASP A 260 8.70 -16.19 -10.46
N ARG A 261 8.52 -15.42 -9.39
CA ARG A 261 8.65 -13.96 -9.41
C ARG A 261 10.10 -13.58 -9.74
N ILE A 262 10.27 -12.63 -10.63
CA ILE A 262 11.56 -12.08 -11.04
C ILE A 262 11.58 -10.57 -10.83
N TYR A 263 12.74 -9.96 -11.02
CA TYR A 263 12.86 -8.51 -10.89
C TYR A 263 11.95 -7.78 -11.87
N ALA A 264 11.38 -6.71 -11.40
CA ALA A 264 10.57 -5.81 -12.22
C ALA A 264 11.35 -5.31 -13.45
N GLY A 265 10.77 -5.51 -14.63
CA GLY A 265 11.37 -5.20 -15.93
C GLY A 265 12.20 -6.33 -16.56
N ASP A 266 12.28 -7.50 -15.94
CA ASP A 266 12.96 -8.66 -16.52
C ASP A 266 11.99 -9.65 -17.20
N GLY A 267 10.69 -9.43 -17.04
CA GLY A 267 9.65 -10.30 -17.56
C GLY A 267 8.71 -9.59 -18.54
N GLU A 268 7.47 -10.04 -18.52
CA GLU A 268 6.45 -9.66 -19.50
C GLU A 268 5.22 -9.01 -18.82
N ALA A 269 5.29 -8.74 -17.52
CA ALA A 269 4.20 -8.05 -16.82
C ALA A 269 4.01 -6.63 -17.38
N PRO A 270 2.78 -6.16 -17.58
CA PRO A 270 2.51 -4.82 -18.07
C PRO A 270 2.70 -3.74 -17.01
N ILE A 271 3.88 -3.73 -16.35
CA ILE A 271 4.17 -2.91 -15.17
C ILE A 271 3.96 -1.43 -15.44
N LYS A 272 4.42 -0.91 -16.59
CA LYS A 272 4.25 0.50 -16.96
C LYS A 272 2.78 0.90 -17.06
N GLU A 273 1.95 0.01 -17.58
CA GLU A 273 0.51 0.24 -17.68
C GLU A 273 -0.18 0.15 -16.30
N ILE A 274 0.27 -0.75 -15.44
CA ILE A 274 -0.18 -0.84 -14.05
C ILE A 274 0.17 0.45 -13.31
N ILE A 275 1.45 0.89 -13.35
CA ILE A 275 1.91 2.12 -12.66
C ILE A 275 1.14 3.36 -13.11
N LYS A 276 0.82 3.48 -14.41
CA LYS A 276 -0.02 4.58 -14.92
C LYS A 276 -1.43 4.60 -14.30
N ARG A 277 -1.95 3.44 -13.90
CA ARG A 277 -3.27 3.30 -13.26
C ARG A 277 -3.26 3.52 -11.76
N LEU A 278 -2.09 3.41 -11.12
CA LEU A 278 -1.91 3.78 -9.72
C LEU A 278 -1.93 5.31 -9.63
N LYS A 279 -3.04 5.88 -9.25
CA LYS A 279 -3.27 7.34 -9.21
C LYS A 279 -2.73 7.97 -7.92
N PRO A 280 -1.42 8.24 -7.80
CA PRO A 280 -0.88 8.92 -6.63
C PRO A 280 -1.43 10.35 -6.58
N THR A 281 -1.86 10.77 -5.40
CA THR A 281 -2.40 12.10 -5.14
C THR A 281 -1.35 13.02 -4.49
N GLU A 282 -1.61 13.52 -3.31
CA GLU A 282 -0.67 14.35 -2.54
C GLU A 282 0.46 13.52 -1.91
N LYS A 283 0.18 12.23 -1.61
CA LYS A 283 1.17 11.31 -1.06
C LYS A 283 1.67 10.37 -2.14
N PRO A 284 2.98 10.01 -2.14
CA PRO A 284 3.50 9.02 -3.06
C PRO A 284 2.90 7.64 -2.76
N VAL A 285 2.76 6.82 -3.80
CA VAL A 285 2.53 5.38 -3.64
C VAL A 285 3.89 4.70 -3.44
N ILE A 286 3.97 3.84 -2.44
CA ILE A 286 5.17 3.05 -2.15
C ILE A 286 5.16 1.82 -3.05
N LEU A 287 6.11 1.76 -3.98
CA LEU A 287 6.37 0.57 -4.79
C LEU A 287 7.34 -0.32 -4.02
N SER A 288 6.88 -1.50 -3.63
CA SER A 288 7.65 -2.41 -2.79
C SER A 288 8.06 -3.66 -3.56
N LEU A 289 9.36 -3.91 -3.63
CA LEU A 289 9.92 -5.08 -4.34
C LEU A 289 9.68 -6.34 -3.51
N GLU A 290 8.81 -7.22 -3.99
CA GLU A 290 8.48 -8.47 -3.32
C GLU A 290 8.78 -9.68 -4.20
N LEU A 291 9.84 -10.40 -3.85
CA LEU A 291 10.30 -11.59 -4.56
C LEU A 291 10.45 -12.77 -3.60
N PHE A 292 10.14 -13.97 -4.09
CA PHE A 292 10.35 -15.24 -3.38
C PHE A 292 11.25 -16.20 -4.18
N ASN A 293 12.10 -15.62 -5.01
CA ASN A 293 12.94 -16.36 -5.95
C ASN A 293 14.10 -17.04 -5.25
N LYS A 294 14.11 -18.37 -5.29
CA LYS A 294 15.12 -19.20 -4.59
C LYS A 294 16.53 -19.02 -5.14
N GLU A 295 16.69 -18.67 -6.42
CA GLU A 295 18.01 -18.40 -7.00
C GLU A 295 18.60 -17.11 -6.44
N LEU A 296 17.77 -16.08 -6.21
CA LEU A 296 18.21 -14.85 -5.56
C LEU A 296 18.58 -15.08 -4.11
N TRP A 297 17.92 -16.01 -3.43
CA TRP A 297 18.21 -16.36 -2.04
C TRP A 297 19.56 -17.04 -1.84
N THR A 298 20.22 -17.53 -2.91
CA THR A 298 21.59 -18.09 -2.87
C THR A 298 22.66 -17.04 -3.12
N GLN A 299 22.29 -15.82 -3.51
CA GLN A 299 23.22 -14.74 -3.86
C GLN A 299 23.49 -13.83 -2.67
N ASP A 300 24.49 -12.96 -2.83
CA ASP A 300 24.78 -11.91 -1.87
C ASP A 300 23.57 -10.96 -1.71
N PRO A 301 23.02 -10.79 -0.49
CA PRO A 301 21.79 -10.04 -0.26
C PRO A 301 21.90 -8.58 -0.64
N LEU A 302 23.09 -7.96 -0.48
CA LEU A 302 23.31 -6.57 -0.86
C LEU A 302 23.28 -6.40 -2.38
N LYS A 303 23.87 -7.36 -3.12
CA LYS A 303 23.78 -7.37 -4.59
C LYS A 303 22.36 -7.53 -5.06
N VAL A 304 21.59 -8.47 -4.45
CA VAL A 304 20.17 -8.69 -4.77
C VAL A 304 19.36 -7.41 -4.55
N ALA A 305 19.50 -6.77 -3.39
CA ALA A 305 18.76 -5.55 -3.07
C ALA A 305 19.14 -4.38 -3.99
N LYS A 306 20.43 -4.14 -4.26
CA LYS A 306 20.90 -3.08 -5.18
C LYS A 306 20.36 -3.28 -6.59
N THR A 307 20.46 -4.50 -7.13
CA THR A 307 19.94 -4.83 -8.46
C THR A 307 18.44 -4.55 -8.53
N GLY A 308 17.69 -4.95 -7.49
CA GLY A 308 16.26 -4.70 -7.40
C GLY A 308 15.92 -3.20 -7.45
N LEU A 309 16.60 -2.39 -6.66
CA LEU A 309 16.38 -0.94 -6.64
C LEU A 309 16.69 -0.28 -7.99
N GLU A 310 17.80 -0.69 -8.64
CA GLU A 310 18.18 -0.18 -9.94
C GLU A 310 17.14 -0.49 -11.02
N LYS A 311 16.58 -1.70 -11.00
CA LYS A 311 15.53 -2.13 -11.93
C LYS A 311 14.23 -1.38 -11.67
N MET A 312 13.81 -1.25 -10.41
CA MET A 312 12.61 -0.47 -10.05
C MET A 312 12.71 0.98 -10.53
N LYS A 313 13.86 1.63 -10.38
CA LYS A 313 14.07 3.02 -10.86
C LYS A 313 13.93 3.17 -12.37
N LYS A 314 14.15 2.11 -13.15
CA LYS A 314 14.00 2.14 -14.63
C LYS A 314 12.55 1.97 -15.10
N MET A 315 11.62 1.63 -14.19
CA MET A 315 10.20 1.40 -14.56
C MET A 315 9.38 2.69 -14.62
N ILE A 316 9.81 3.75 -13.94
CA ILE A 316 9.08 5.01 -13.79
C ILE A 316 9.75 6.17 -14.52
#